data_d761a67619a5fd20c50e47c342ea4727
#
_entry.id   d761a67619a5fd20c50e47c342ea4727
#
_cell.length_a   1.000
_cell.length_b   1.000
_cell.length_c   1.000
_cell.angle_alpha   90.00
_cell.angle_beta   90.00
_cell.angle_gamma   90.00
#
_symmetry.space_group_name_H-M   'P 1'
#
loop_
_entity.id
_entity.type
_entity.pdbx_description
1 polymer ?
#
loop_
_entity_poly.entity_id
_entity_poly.type
_entity_poly.pdbx_seq_one_letter_code
_entity_poly.pdbx_strand_id
1 'polypeptide(L)'
;MTTAVERFLKYVSYDTQSDEAYDTCPSTEKQLLLANELKRELEEMGASDVRMSEYGYLFACIPDNTDSTSAPQEAEASFSTASAHGASDVGQKATIPALGFISHIDTAPSLTGTNVKPRIVQAYDGKDIVLNAEKQIVMKVSEFPFLADLKGQDLIVTDGTTLLGADDKAGVAEIMTMAEYFL
;
A
#
# COMPACT_ATOMS: atom_id res chain seq x y z
N MET A 1 5.26 6.40 -16.53
CA MET A 1 5.36 5.99 -15.11
C MET A 1 4.36 6.80 -14.30
N THR A 2 3.46 6.13 -13.59
CA THR A 2 2.45 6.76 -12.74
C THR A 2 3.08 7.11 -11.38
N THR A 3 2.86 8.32 -10.89
CA THR A 3 3.43 8.74 -9.58
C THR A 3 2.71 8.07 -8.41
N ALA A 4 3.37 7.98 -7.24
CA ALA A 4 2.75 7.47 -6.03
C ALA A 4 1.53 8.30 -5.60
N VAL A 5 1.55 9.62 -5.83
CA VAL A 5 0.40 10.52 -5.56
C VAL A 5 -0.79 10.18 -6.46
N GLU A 6 -0.57 10.00 -7.76
CA GLU A 6 -1.65 9.64 -8.70
C GLU A 6 -2.26 8.28 -8.36
N ARG A 7 -1.43 7.28 -8.02
CA ARG A 7 -1.89 5.98 -7.55
C ARG A 7 -2.67 6.10 -6.25
N PHE A 8 -2.15 6.83 -5.28
CA PHE A 8 -2.81 7.04 -4.01
C PHE A 8 -4.19 7.67 -4.18
N LEU A 9 -4.30 8.77 -4.97
CA LEU A 9 -5.58 9.42 -5.25
C LEU A 9 -6.58 8.49 -5.95
N LYS A 10 -6.10 7.58 -6.80
CA LYS A 10 -6.92 6.53 -7.40
C LYS A 10 -7.38 5.50 -6.36
N TYR A 11 -6.45 4.99 -5.53
CA TYR A 11 -6.75 3.90 -4.60
C TYR A 11 -7.66 4.32 -3.45
N VAL A 12 -7.57 5.56 -2.96
CA VAL A 12 -8.50 6.06 -1.94
C VAL A 12 -9.93 6.20 -2.44
N SER A 13 -10.19 6.19 -3.75
CA SER A 13 -11.53 6.20 -4.31
C SER A 13 -12.28 4.88 -4.13
N TYR A 14 -11.56 3.78 -3.87
CA TYR A 14 -12.14 2.48 -3.56
C TYR A 14 -12.53 2.42 -2.09
N ASP A 15 -13.79 2.09 -1.81
CA ASP A 15 -14.22 1.77 -0.45
C ASP A 15 -13.73 0.36 -0.10
N THR A 16 -12.81 0.27 0.86
CA THR A 16 -12.22 -0.99 1.33
C THR A 16 -12.41 -1.17 2.84
N GLN A 17 -13.42 -0.51 3.41
CA GLN A 17 -13.68 -0.57 4.83
C GLN A 17 -13.91 -2.00 5.29
N SER A 18 -13.19 -2.42 6.34
CA SER A 18 -13.42 -3.67 7.05
C SER A 18 -14.69 -3.62 7.89
N ASP A 19 -15.17 -4.78 8.33
CA ASP A 19 -16.34 -4.89 9.20
C ASP A 19 -16.09 -5.97 10.27
N GLU A 20 -16.10 -5.58 11.52
CA GLU A 20 -15.83 -6.46 12.67
C GLU A 20 -16.99 -7.43 12.98
N ALA A 21 -18.16 -7.23 12.35
CA ALA A 21 -19.31 -8.10 12.53
C ALA A 21 -19.21 -9.42 11.77
N TYR A 22 -18.23 -9.56 10.86
CA TYR A 22 -18.05 -10.75 10.03
C TYR A 22 -16.74 -11.46 10.35
N ASP A 23 -16.85 -12.78 10.57
CA ASP A 23 -15.70 -13.69 10.79
C ASP A 23 -15.06 -14.21 9.48
N THR A 24 -15.31 -13.54 8.35
CA THR A 24 -14.76 -13.89 7.04
C THR A 24 -13.46 -13.14 6.76
N CYS A 25 -12.63 -13.67 5.87
CA CYS A 25 -11.44 -13.01 5.37
C CYS A 25 -11.47 -13.02 3.82
N PRO A 26 -11.55 -11.85 3.18
CA PRO A 26 -11.71 -10.51 3.80
C PRO A 26 -13.06 -10.36 4.52
N SER A 27 -13.11 -9.44 5.48
CA SER A 27 -14.35 -9.18 6.25
C SER A 27 -15.44 -8.51 5.40
N THR A 28 -15.08 -7.88 4.29
CA THR A 28 -16.03 -7.32 3.31
C THR A 28 -15.56 -7.57 1.88
N GLU A 29 -16.49 -7.96 0.99
CA GLU A 29 -16.20 -8.21 -0.43
C GLU A 29 -15.73 -6.95 -1.18
N LYS A 30 -16.08 -5.76 -0.72
CA LYS A 30 -15.65 -4.50 -1.36
C LYS A 30 -14.14 -4.29 -1.33
N GLN A 31 -13.42 -4.93 -0.42
CA GLN A 31 -11.96 -4.93 -0.39
C GLN A 31 -11.37 -5.58 -1.65
N LEU A 32 -12.05 -6.60 -2.19
CA LEU A 32 -11.61 -7.30 -3.40
C LEU A 32 -11.66 -6.42 -4.65
N LEU A 33 -12.42 -5.32 -4.65
CA LEU A 33 -12.47 -4.40 -5.78
C LEU A 33 -11.10 -3.74 -5.99
N LEU A 34 -10.47 -3.24 -4.92
CA LEU A 34 -9.12 -2.69 -5.00
C LEU A 34 -8.09 -3.79 -5.27
N ALA A 35 -8.21 -4.95 -4.60
CA ALA A 35 -7.29 -6.07 -4.82
C ALA A 35 -7.25 -6.52 -6.30
N ASN A 36 -8.41 -6.61 -6.96
CA ASN A 36 -8.48 -6.95 -8.38
C ASN A 36 -7.89 -5.87 -9.29
N GLU A 37 -8.07 -4.59 -8.95
CA GLU A 37 -7.45 -3.49 -9.68
C GLU A 37 -5.93 -3.53 -9.57
N LEU A 38 -5.39 -3.74 -8.36
CA LEU A 38 -3.95 -3.88 -8.14
C LEU A 38 -3.38 -5.09 -8.88
N LYS A 39 -4.12 -6.22 -8.89
CA LYS A 39 -3.74 -7.39 -9.66
C LYS A 39 -3.61 -7.08 -11.14
N ARG A 40 -4.62 -6.41 -11.72
CA ARG A 40 -4.62 -6.00 -13.12
C ARG A 40 -3.42 -5.09 -13.44
N GLU A 41 -3.13 -4.10 -12.58
CA GLU A 41 -1.99 -3.20 -12.77
C GLU A 41 -0.66 -3.96 -12.74
N LEU A 42 -0.47 -4.91 -11.81
CA LEU A 42 0.74 -5.73 -11.73
C LEU A 42 0.93 -6.60 -12.96
N GLU A 43 -0.15 -7.21 -13.47
CA GLU A 43 -0.14 -8.00 -14.71
C GLU A 43 0.23 -7.12 -15.92
N GLU A 44 -0.34 -5.91 -16.02
CA GLU A 44 -0.03 -4.94 -17.08
C GLU A 44 1.40 -4.41 -17.03
N MET A 45 1.97 -4.26 -15.83
CA MET A 45 3.38 -3.89 -15.64
C MET A 45 4.36 -5.03 -16.00
N GLY A 46 3.87 -6.27 -16.10
CA GLY A 46 4.71 -7.43 -16.42
C GLY A 46 5.31 -8.11 -15.19
N ALA A 47 4.76 -7.90 -14.00
CA ALA A 47 5.16 -8.64 -12.81
C ALA A 47 4.95 -10.15 -12.99
N SER A 48 5.83 -10.95 -12.41
CA SER A 48 5.72 -12.41 -12.42
C SER A 48 4.96 -12.92 -11.20
N ASP A 49 4.43 -14.15 -11.29
CA ASP A 49 3.70 -14.83 -10.20
C ASP A 49 2.60 -13.96 -9.56
N VAL A 50 1.85 -13.23 -10.39
CA VAL A 50 0.73 -12.41 -9.90
C VAL A 50 -0.44 -13.31 -9.55
N ARG A 51 -0.70 -13.46 -8.26
CA ARG A 51 -1.74 -14.34 -7.74
C ARG A 51 -2.47 -13.75 -6.55
N MET A 52 -3.74 -14.09 -6.43
CA MET A 52 -4.56 -13.73 -5.27
C MET A 52 -5.01 -15.00 -4.55
N SER A 53 -4.84 -15.03 -3.22
CA SER A 53 -5.31 -16.14 -2.40
C SER A 53 -6.83 -16.11 -2.22
N GLU A 54 -7.41 -17.18 -1.69
CA GLU A 54 -8.81 -17.24 -1.28
C GLU A 54 -9.18 -16.22 -0.19
N TYR A 55 -8.19 -15.75 0.57
CA TYR A 55 -8.34 -14.73 1.61
C TYR A 55 -8.17 -13.29 1.10
N GLY A 56 -8.00 -13.09 -0.21
CA GLY A 56 -7.80 -11.75 -0.78
C GLY A 56 -6.37 -11.21 -0.70
N TYR A 57 -5.39 -11.99 -0.23
CA TYR A 57 -3.98 -11.59 -0.29
C TYR A 57 -3.48 -11.61 -1.72
N LEU A 58 -2.98 -10.48 -2.19
CA LEU A 58 -2.36 -10.33 -3.50
C LEU A 58 -0.84 -10.44 -3.39
N PHE A 59 -0.27 -11.31 -4.21
CA PHE A 59 1.17 -11.53 -4.33
C PHE A 59 1.63 -11.24 -5.74
N ALA A 60 2.84 -10.72 -5.86
CA ALA A 60 3.55 -10.59 -7.13
C ALA A 60 5.05 -10.65 -6.89
N CYS A 61 5.80 -10.97 -7.92
CA CYS A 61 7.26 -11.00 -7.88
C CYS A 61 7.82 -10.09 -8.98
N ILE A 62 8.84 -9.32 -8.63
CA ILE A 62 9.71 -8.62 -9.58
C ILE A 62 10.92 -9.53 -9.74
N PRO A 63 11.15 -10.12 -10.94
CA PRO A 63 12.27 -11.01 -11.16
C PRO A 63 13.60 -10.26 -11.03
N ASP A 64 14.63 -10.97 -10.58
CA ASP A 64 15.96 -10.40 -10.56
C ASP A 64 16.45 -10.16 -11.99
N ASN A 65 17.29 -9.16 -12.17
CA ASN A 65 17.92 -8.79 -13.45
C ASN A 65 19.40 -9.19 -13.51
N THR A 66 19.85 -10.06 -12.60
CA THR A 66 21.21 -10.58 -12.65
C THR A 66 21.30 -11.72 -13.67
N ASP A 67 22.36 -11.74 -14.49
CA ASP A 67 22.64 -12.79 -15.50
C ASP A 67 22.93 -14.15 -14.85
N SER A 68 21.99 -14.70 -14.11
CA SER A 68 22.07 -16.04 -13.57
C SER A 68 21.30 -17.01 -14.48
N THR A 69 22.02 -17.76 -15.26
CA THR A 69 21.55 -18.97 -15.98
C THR A 69 21.16 -20.09 -15.01
N SER A 70 20.17 -19.85 -14.15
CA SER A 70 19.55 -20.87 -13.32
C SER A 70 18.03 -20.64 -13.30
N ALA A 71 17.33 -21.69 -13.76
CA ALA A 71 15.86 -21.73 -13.78
C ALA A 71 15.27 -21.35 -12.42
N PRO A 72 14.07 -20.72 -12.40
CA PRO A 72 13.39 -20.40 -11.16
C PRO A 72 13.09 -21.70 -10.41
N GLN A 73 13.76 -21.87 -9.29
CA GLN A 73 13.38 -22.90 -8.31
C GLN A 73 12.13 -22.36 -7.62
N GLU A 74 11.04 -23.11 -7.70
CA GLU A 74 9.78 -22.80 -7.04
C GLU A 74 10.06 -22.46 -5.57
N ALA A 75 9.91 -21.19 -5.22
CA ALA A 75 10.02 -20.73 -3.85
C ALA A 75 8.73 -21.12 -3.12
N GLU A 76 8.66 -22.37 -2.64
CA GLU A 76 7.71 -22.70 -1.61
C GLU A 76 8.05 -21.85 -0.38
N ALA A 77 7.17 -20.90 -0.05
CA ALA A 77 7.26 -20.08 1.14
C ALA A 77 6.99 -20.95 2.39
N SER A 78 7.96 -21.82 2.73
CA SER A 78 7.99 -22.47 4.02
C SER A 78 8.67 -21.54 5.01
N PHE A 79 7.90 -20.98 5.93
CA PHE A 79 8.40 -20.28 7.11
C PHE A 79 9.09 -21.30 8.01
N SER A 80 10.39 -21.50 7.81
CA SER A 80 11.23 -22.39 8.61
C SER A 80 12.21 -21.56 9.42
N THR A 81 12.12 -21.66 10.74
CA THR A 81 13.11 -21.12 11.68
C THR A 81 14.45 -21.82 11.45
N ALA A 82 15.39 -21.13 10.81
CA ALA A 82 16.72 -21.65 10.54
C ALA A 82 17.56 -21.69 11.83
N SER A 83 17.90 -22.89 12.25
CA SER A 83 18.95 -23.16 13.21
C SER A 83 20.28 -23.28 12.47
N ALA A 84 21.27 -22.46 12.83
CA ALA A 84 22.60 -22.46 12.25
C ALA A 84 23.39 -23.69 12.70
N HIS A 85 23.95 -24.46 11.79
CA HIS A 85 25.21 -25.22 12.00
C HIS A 85 25.84 -25.69 10.67
N GLY A 86 27.12 -25.36 10.48
CA GLY A 86 28.10 -26.16 9.74
C GLY A 86 28.39 -25.74 8.31
N ALA A 87 29.44 -24.95 8.14
CA ALA A 87 30.09 -24.59 6.87
C ALA A 87 30.81 -25.80 6.26
N SER A 88 30.65 -25.99 4.95
CA SER A 88 31.69 -26.51 4.08
C SER A 88 31.75 -25.65 2.83
N ASP A 89 32.88 -24.96 2.68
CA ASP A 89 33.22 -24.02 1.64
C ASP A 89 33.45 -24.76 0.31
N VAL A 90 32.51 -24.63 -0.62
CA VAL A 90 32.71 -24.87 -2.04
C VAL A 90 31.99 -23.77 -2.78
N GLY A 91 32.71 -22.76 -3.23
CA GLY A 91 32.38 -21.75 -4.24
C GLY A 91 30.92 -21.36 -4.41
N GLN A 92 30.20 -21.02 -3.32
CA GLN A 92 28.83 -20.54 -3.42
C GLN A 92 28.83 -19.13 -3.99
N LYS A 93 28.30 -18.98 -5.21
CA LYS A 93 27.91 -17.70 -5.76
C LYS A 93 26.99 -17.03 -4.73
N ALA A 94 27.37 -15.85 -4.24
CA ALA A 94 26.57 -15.15 -3.23
C ALA A 94 25.14 -14.95 -3.79
N THR A 95 24.16 -15.61 -3.18
CA THR A 95 22.76 -15.41 -3.52
C THR A 95 22.29 -14.11 -2.85
N ILE A 96 21.86 -13.16 -3.67
CA ILE A 96 21.22 -11.95 -3.15
C ILE A 96 19.86 -12.37 -2.58
N PRO A 97 19.58 -12.12 -1.28
CA PRO A 97 18.30 -12.49 -0.71
C PRO A 97 17.17 -11.66 -1.33
N ALA A 98 16.00 -12.30 -1.50
CA ALA A 98 14.80 -11.58 -1.91
C ALA A 98 14.36 -10.61 -0.81
N LEU A 99 13.91 -9.42 -1.22
CA LEU A 99 13.28 -8.45 -0.33
C LEU A 99 11.75 -8.54 -0.49
N GLY A 100 11.03 -8.56 0.63
CA GLY A 100 9.57 -8.52 0.65
C GLY A 100 9.08 -7.16 1.13
N PHE A 101 8.06 -6.64 0.44
CA PHE A 101 7.31 -5.46 0.84
C PHE A 101 5.86 -5.86 1.08
N ILE A 102 5.23 -5.27 2.08
CA ILE A 102 3.86 -5.59 2.47
C ILE A 102 3.12 -4.31 2.85
N SER A 103 1.84 -4.25 2.48
CA SER A 103 0.93 -3.15 2.79
C SER A 103 -0.48 -3.72 2.83
N HIS A 104 -1.35 -3.21 3.72
CA HIS A 104 -2.75 -3.65 3.74
C HIS A 104 -3.64 -2.74 2.91
N ILE A 105 -4.74 -3.28 2.38
CA ILE A 105 -5.67 -2.55 1.52
C ILE A 105 -6.95 -2.13 2.23
N ASP A 106 -7.29 -2.76 3.35
CA ASP A 106 -8.49 -2.42 4.10
C ASP A 106 -8.33 -1.11 4.87
N THR A 107 -9.45 -0.49 5.20
CA THR A 107 -9.53 0.68 6.07
C THR A 107 -10.37 0.39 7.29
N ALA A 108 -10.03 1.04 8.41
CA ALA A 108 -10.69 0.85 9.69
C ALA A 108 -12.20 1.14 9.62
N PRO A 109 -13.03 0.41 10.40
CA PRO A 109 -14.48 0.58 10.40
C PRO A 109 -14.97 1.84 11.14
N SER A 110 -14.06 2.57 11.80
CA SER A 110 -14.39 3.72 12.66
C SER A 110 -15.08 4.88 11.95
N LEU A 111 -14.80 5.05 10.65
CA LEU A 111 -15.42 6.06 9.80
C LEU A 111 -15.52 5.54 8.36
N THR A 112 -16.55 5.97 7.64
CA THR A 112 -16.78 5.50 6.26
C THR A 112 -15.62 5.81 5.32
N GLY A 113 -15.33 4.87 4.40
CA GLY A 113 -14.42 5.05 3.25
C GLY A 113 -15.17 5.28 1.93
N THR A 114 -16.48 5.54 1.98
CA THR A 114 -17.33 5.74 0.80
C THR A 114 -17.30 7.19 0.33
N ASN A 115 -17.10 7.42 -0.97
CA ASN A 115 -17.06 8.75 -1.58
C ASN A 115 -16.01 9.68 -0.96
N VAL A 116 -14.83 9.17 -0.75
CA VAL A 116 -13.68 9.97 -0.29
C VAL A 116 -13.43 11.11 -1.27
N LYS A 117 -13.26 12.33 -0.74
CA LYS A 117 -13.00 13.54 -1.53
C LYS A 117 -11.60 14.08 -1.21
N PRO A 118 -10.55 13.47 -1.78
CA PRO A 118 -9.20 13.90 -1.52
C PRO A 118 -8.93 15.25 -2.19
N ARG A 119 -8.13 16.09 -1.54
CA ARG A 119 -7.58 17.32 -2.12
C ARG A 119 -6.15 17.54 -1.66
N ILE A 120 -5.38 18.23 -2.49
CA ILE A 120 -4.00 18.60 -2.18
C ILE A 120 -3.98 20.02 -1.62
N VAL A 121 -3.37 20.20 -0.46
CA VAL A 121 -3.00 21.48 0.13
C VAL A 121 -1.55 21.71 -0.21
N GLN A 122 -1.29 22.58 -1.19
CA GLN A 122 0.06 22.85 -1.66
C GLN A 122 0.80 23.78 -0.72
N ALA A 123 2.10 23.54 -0.51
CA ALA A 123 3.01 24.37 0.28
C ALA A 123 2.37 24.79 1.61
N TYR A 124 1.88 23.81 2.37
CA TYR A 124 1.12 24.04 3.60
C TYR A 124 1.77 25.10 4.50
N ASP A 125 0.99 26.05 4.98
CA ASP A 125 1.50 27.24 5.69
C ASP A 125 1.74 27.03 7.20
N GLY A 126 1.40 25.86 7.73
CA GLY A 126 1.56 25.51 9.14
C GLY A 126 0.40 25.96 10.04
N LYS A 127 -0.75 26.36 9.47
CA LYS A 127 -1.94 26.79 10.22
C LYS A 127 -3.06 25.75 10.17
N ASP A 128 -4.16 26.05 10.87
CA ASP A 128 -5.35 25.23 10.85
C ASP A 128 -5.85 24.97 9.42
N ILE A 129 -6.23 23.71 9.12
CA ILE A 129 -6.75 23.32 7.80
C ILE A 129 -8.26 23.21 7.87
N VAL A 130 -8.97 24.09 7.16
CA VAL A 130 -10.41 23.94 6.98
C VAL A 130 -10.67 22.78 6.01
N LEU A 131 -11.13 21.65 6.53
CA LEU A 131 -11.47 20.48 5.74
C LEU A 131 -12.82 20.66 5.05
N ASN A 132 -13.82 21.16 5.79
CA ASN A 132 -15.18 21.40 5.30
C ASN A 132 -15.76 22.65 5.96
N ALA A 133 -15.95 23.70 5.19
CA ALA A 133 -16.46 24.98 5.70
C ALA A 133 -17.96 24.88 6.08
N GLU A 134 -18.77 24.16 5.29
CA GLU A 134 -20.21 24.02 5.55
C GLU A 134 -20.48 23.25 6.83
N LYS A 135 -19.71 22.18 7.08
CA LYS A 135 -19.82 21.34 8.28
C LYS A 135 -18.94 21.82 9.43
N GLN A 136 -18.20 22.91 9.24
CA GLN A 136 -17.27 23.46 10.22
C GLN A 136 -16.21 22.46 10.72
N ILE A 137 -15.75 21.56 9.83
CA ILE A 137 -14.72 20.59 10.15
C ILE A 137 -13.36 21.26 9.89
N VAL A 138 -12.57 21.39 10.96
CA VAL A 138 -11.26 22.05 10.93
C VAL A 138 -10.26 21.14 11.63
N MET A 139 -9.14 20.84 10.97
CA MET A 139 -7.99 20.19 11.59
C MET A 139 -7.12 21.29 12.20
N LYS A 140 -7.10 21.40 13.53
CA LYS A 140 -6.44 22.47 14.24
C LYS A 140 -5.04 22.09 14.67
N VAL A 141 -4.08 22.99 14.50
CA VAL A 141 -2.71 22.80 14.98
C VAL A 141 -2.66 22.63 16.51
N SER A 142 -3.58 23.25 17.26
CA SER A 142 -3.69 23.07 18.70
C SER A 142 -4.10 21.64 19.13
N GLU A 143 -4.83 20.93 18.27
CA GLU A 143 -5.26 19.54 18.49
C GLU A 143 -4.25 18.54 17.92
N PHE A 144 -3.58 18.92 16.82
CA PHE A 144 -2.59 18.13 16.10
C PHE A 144 -1.27 18.92 15.94
N PRO A 145 -0.45 19.04 16.99
CA PRO A 145 0.74 19.91 16.97
C PRO A 145 1.77 19.56 15.91
N PHE A 146 1.86 18.28 15.50
CA PHE A 146 2.77 17.82 14.45
C PHE A 146 2.52 18.50 13.09
N LEU A 147 1.33 19.07 12.86
CA LEU A 147 1.04 19.81 11.64
C LEU A 147 2.00 20.99 11.43
N ALA A 148 2.47 21.62 12.51
CA ALA A 148 3.42 22.72 12.41
C ALA A 148 4.75 22.29 11.74
N ASP A 149 5.16 21.04 11.93
CA ASP A 149 6.40 20.47 11.37
C ASP A 149 6.28 20.17 9.86
N LEU A 150 5.05 20.10 9.34
CA LEU A 150 4.76 19.84 7.93
C LEU A 150 4.71 21.13 7.06
N LYS A 151 5.04 22.27 7.65
CA LYS A 151 5.05 23.55 6.92
C LYS A 151 5.95 23.50 5.69
N GLY A 152 5.42 23.94 4.55
CA GLY A 152 6.10 23.95 3.26
C GLY A 152 5.94 22.67 2.46
N GLN A 153 5.36 21.61 3.05
CA GLN A 153 5.06 20.37 2.35
C GLN A 153 3.68 20.42 1.68
N ASP A 154 3.50 19.60 0.67
CA ASP A 154 2.18 19.34 0.09
C ASP A 154 1.48 18.26 0.91
N LEU A 155 0.24 18.49 1.30
CA LEU A 155 -0.55 17.57 2.10
C LEU A 155 -1.76 17.08 1.32
N ILE A 156 -2.06 15.79 1.41
CA ILE A 156 -3.31 15.22 0.90
C ILE A 156 -4.27 15.07 2.08
N VAL A 157 -5.45 15.66 1.96
CA VAL A 157 -6.50 15.64 3.00
C VAL A 157 -7.84 15.27 2.38
N THR A 158 -8.76 14.77 3.20
CA THR A 158 -10.18 14.60 2.83
C THR A 158 -11.01 15.79 3.30
N ASP A 159 -12.32 15.80 2.99
CA ASP A 159 -13.26 16.81 3.49
C ASP A 159 -13.67 16.59 4.96
N GLY A 160 -13.06 15.62 5.64
CA GLY A 160 -13.34 15.31 7.04
C GLY A 160 -14.64 14.54 7.28
N THR A 161 -15.39 14.19 6.24
CA THR A 161 -16.62 13.39 6.38
C THR A 161 -16.35 11.89 6.20
N THR A 162 -15.16 11.53 5.74
CA THR A 162 -14.70 10.15 5.53
C THR A 162 -13.28 9.98 6.07
N LEU A 163 -12.84 8.73 6.24
CA LEU A 163 -11.40 8.45 6.28
C LEU A 163 -10.79 8.84 4.93
N LEU A 164 -9.53 9.27 4.94
CA LEU A 164 -8.73 9.37 3.73
C LEU A 164 -8.28 7.97 3.26
N GLY A 165 -7.99 7.08 4.19
CA GLY A 165 -7.49 5.74 3.92
C GLY A 165 -5.99 5.72 3.58
N ALA A 166 -5.23 6.71 4.07
CA ALA A 166 -3.78 6.74 3.85
C ALA A 166 -3.06 5.57 4.52
N ASP A 167 -3.56 5.10 5.63
CA ASP A 167 -3.17 3.87 6.30
C ASP A 167 -4.07 2.71 5.81
N ASP A 168 -3.58 1.80 4.88
CA ASP A 168 -2.21 1.88 4.34
C ASP A 168 -2.18 1.96 2.79
N LYS A 169 -3.17 2.61 2.17
CA LYS A 169 -3.18 2.80 0.71
C LYS A 169 -2.03 3.68 0.21
N ALA A 170 -1.37 4.44 1.10
CA ALA A 170 -0.15 5.16 0.75
C ALA A 170 0.99 4.16 0.51
N GLY A 171 1.19 3.20 1.42
CA GLY A 171 2.17 2.14 1.24
C GLY A 171 1.87 1.28 0.01
N VAL A 172 0.59 0.96 -0.26
CA VAL A 172 0.20 0.30 -1.51
C VAL A 172 0.65 1.11 -2.73
N ALA A 173 0.39 2.42 -2.75
CA ALA A 173 0.78 3.28 -3.87
C ALA A 173 2.29 3.36 -4.06
N GLU A 174 3.05 3.40 -2.98
CA GLU A 174 4.52 3.38 -3.00
C GLU A 174 5.06 2.06 -3.55
N ILE A 175 4.56 0.91 -3.06
CA ILE A 175 4.95 -0.42 -3.53
C ILE A 175 4.64 -0.58 -5.02
N MET A 176 3.45 -0.18 -5.47
CA MET A 176 3.06 -0.26 -6.88
C MET A 176 3.89 0.66 -7.78
N THR A 177 4.29 1.84 -7.28
CA THR A 177 5.17 2.76 -8.01
C THR A 177 6.60 2.22 -8.09
N MET A 178 7.08 1.63 -7.01
CA MET A 178 8.37 0.93 -6.98
C MET A 178 8.37 -0.27 -7.96
N ALA A 179 7.29 -1.06 -7.99
CA ALA A 179 7.15 -2.18 -8.92
C ALA A 179 7.24 -1.70 -10.37
N GLU A 180 6.51 -0.65 -10.76
CA GLU A 180 6.58 -0.06 -12.10
C GLU A 180 7.99 0.45 -12.47
N TYR A 181 8.75 0.91 -11.47
CA TYR A 181 10.11 1.40 -11.70
C TYR A 181 11.10 0.28 -12.00
N PHE A 182 10.92 -0.90 -11.40
CA PHE A 182 11.85 -2.02 -11.54
C PHE A 182 11.47 -3.03 -12.64
N LEU A 183 10.23 -2.99 -13.13
CA LEU A 183 9.75 -3.81 -14.25
C LEU A 183 9.94 -3.11 -15.59
#